data_dd689f0eb91fdb33987ad4c36d5521dd
#
_entry.id   dd689f0eb91fdb33987ad4c36d5521dd
#
_cell.length_a   1.000
_cell.length_b   1.000
_cell.length_c   1.000
_cell.angle_alpha   90.00
_cell.angle_beta   90.00
_cell.angle_gamma   90.00
#
_symmetry.space_group_name_H-M   'P 1'
#
loop_
_entity.id
_entity.type
_entity.pdbx_description
1 polymer ?
#
loop_
_entity_poly.entity_id
_entity_poly.type
_entity_poly.pdbx_seq_one_letter_code
_entity_poly.pdbx_strand_id
1 'polypeptide(L)'
;QSVDSDHFQLAEFNFKPVKDVNIKRTFAFTSNITVYDTCALQYKFYKELEFMPVRANAMLFGTLVHETIEDIHRAAIRHEESEITHENIEKWFDANYSSLSKTEHSYLAAQQLEAALKQVIRYADRQHGNWSAIQQAEVDVSLVKPDYIIDGKIDLIKGEGDTVEIVDFKSERKPDLEKSREKLEQYRRQLNIYAYLVEERTGKKVSRMNLYYTGEENGVPIVTFPYTKTAIDGTMAAFDDTVQRILKKDFHHCANDEKICKNCDFKYFCRSK
;
A
#
# COMPACT_ATOMS: atom_id res chain seq x y z
N GLN A 1 34.96 40.90 37.30
CA GLN A 1 34.35 41.31 36.03
C GLN A 1 33.12 40.44 35.85
N SER A 2 31.92 41.00 36.12
CA SER A 2 30.62 40.39 35.88
C SER A 2 30.35 40.41 34.38
N VAL A 3 30.17 39.24 33.79
CA VAL A 3 29.66 39.12 32.43
C VAL A 3 28.17 39.41 32.50
N ASP A 4 27.76 40.57 32.01
CA ASP A 4 26.36 40.88 31.76
C ASP A 4 25.80 39.84 30.79
N SER A 5 24.87 39.02 31.29
CA SER A 5 24.05 38.18 30.45
C SER A 5 23.02 39.09 29.78
N ASP A 6 23.35 39.57 28.60
CA ASP A 6 22.36 40.16 27.70
C ASP A 6 21.26 39.12 27.50
N HIS A 7 20.13 39.34 28.15
CA HIS A 7 18.90 38.65 27.82
C HIS A 7 18.58 38.97 26.37
N PHE A 8 18.92 38.05 25.48
CA PHE A 8 18.36 38.01 24.14
C PHE A 8 16.84 37.85 24.31
N GLN A 9 16.15 38.97 24.39
CA GLN A 9 14.72 38.97 24.11
C GLN A 9 14.62 38.56 22.64
N LEU A 10 14.20 37.32 22.41
CA LEU A 10 13.66 36.93 21.12
C LEU A 10 12.51 37.92 20.87
N ALA A 11 12.83 39.02 20.19
CA ALA A 11 11.81 39.91 19.68
C ALA A 11 10.77 39.05 19.01
N GLU A 12 9.50 39.28 19.31
CA GLU A 12 8.41 38.60 18.69
C GLU A 12 8.57 38.75 17.19
N PHE A 13 9.17 37.76 16.55
CA PHE A 13 9.18 37.68 15.09
C PHE A 13 7.77 37.33 14.66
N ASN A 14 6.96 38.36 14.49
CA ASN A 14 5.61 38.25 13.96
C ASN A 14 5.72 38.00 12.46
N PHE A 15 6.21 36.81 12.09
CA PHE A 15 6.17 36.35 10.72
C PHE A 15 4.70 36.05 10.37
N LYS A 16 4.00 37.05 9.86
CA LYS A 16 2.81 36.75 9.08
C LYS A 16 3.28 35.98 7.84
N PRO A 17 2.82 34.77 7.62
CA PRO A 17 3.17 34.05 6.39
C PRO A 17 2.74 34.91 5.20
N VAL A 18 3.67 35.21 4.31
CA VAL A 18 3.45 36.08 3.13
C VAL A 18 2.50 35.42 2.13
N LYS A 19 2.19 34.14 2.31
CA LYS A 19 1.22 33.35 1.56
C LYS A 19 0.61 32.31 2.49
N ASP A 20 -0.71 32.17 2.48
CA ASP A 20 -1.36 30.97 3.01
C ASP A 20 -0.93 29.78 2.16
N VAL A 21 0.06 29.03 2.63
CA VAL A 21 0.47 27.78 1.99
C VAL A 21 -0.56 26.75 2.42
N ASN A 22 -1.61 26.62 1.64
CA ASN A 22 -2.60 25.55 1.83
C ASN A 22 -2.00 24.23 1.39
N ILE A 23 -1.13 23.65 2.23
CA ILE A 23 -0.53 22.34 2.00
C ILE A 23 -1.59 21.29 2.31
N LYS A 24 -2.18 20.73 1.27
CA LYS A 24 -3.11 19.61 1.41
C LYS A 24 -2.35 18.37 1.86
N ARG A 25 -2.87 17.71 2.88
CA ARG A 25 -2.33 16.41 3.32
C ARG A 25 -2.68 15.32 2.32
N THR A 26 -1.78 14.36 2.18
CA THR A 26 -1.97 13.19 1.32
C THR A 26 -2.43 12.01 2.15
N PHE A 27 -3.42 11.28 1.66
CA PHE A 27 -3.99 10.10 2.30
C PHE A 27 -4.03 8.93 1.32
N ALA A 28 -3.43 7.82 1.74
CA ALA A 28 -3.53 6.54 1.05
C ALA A 28 -4.42 5.57 1.85
N PHE A 29 -5.11 4.67 1.14
CA PHE A 29 -6.04 3.74 1.79
C PHE A 29 -5.32 2.86 2.81
N THR A 30 -4.26 2.17 2.40
CA THR A 30 -3.56 1.20 3.26
C THR A 30 -2.81 1.84 4.42
N SER A 31 -2.06 2.90 4.15
CA SER A 31 -1.17 3.51 5.14
C SER A 31 -1.83 4.53 6.06
N ASN A 32 -3.02 5.04 5.70
CA ASN A 32 -3.74 6.04 6.49
C ASN A 32 -5.11 5.52 6.93
N ILE A 33 -6.01 5.23 5.98
CA ILE A 33 -7.41 4.92 6.28
C ILE A 33 -7.51 3.61 7.06
N THR A 34 -6.87 2.54 6.57
CA THR A 34 -6.89 1.24 7.25
C THR A 34 -6.31 1.31 8.66
N VAL A 35 -5.23 2.06 8.86
CA VAL A 35 -4.62 2.22 10.20
C VAL A 35 -5.57 2.95 11.13
N TYR A 36 -6.21 4.05 10.65
CA TYR A 36 -7.15 4.82 11.44
C TYR A 36 -8.42 4.01 11.77
N ASP A 37 -9.02 3.34 10.79
CA ASP A 37 -10.20 2.50 10.98
C ASP A 37 -9.93 1.34 11.97
N THR A 38 -8.72 0.79 11.96
CA THR A 38 -8.30 -0.24 12.90
C THR A 38 -8.16 0.32 14.32
N CYS A 39 -7.46 1.43 14.47
CA CYS A 39 -7.27 2.10 15.75
C CYS A 39 -6.80 3.55 15.56
N ALA A 40 -7.66 4.52 15.89
CA ALA A 40 -7.32 5.93 15.76
C ALA A 40 -6.14 6.37 16.66
N LEU A 41 -5.97 5.73 17.83
CA LEU A 41 -4.79 5.97 18.67
C LEU A 41 -3.51 5.47 18.01
N GLN A 42 -3.54 4.30 17.35
CA GLN A 42 -2.38 3.79 16.60
C GLN A 42 -2.03 4.75 15.45
N TYR A 43 -3.05 5.24 14.72
CA TYR A 43 -2.86 6.27 13.70
C TYR A 43 -2.19 7.51 14.28
N LYS A 44 -2.70 8.03 15.40
CA LYS A 44 -2.11 9.20 16.08
C LYS A 44 -0.64 8.99 16.38
N PHE A 45 -0.25 7.85 16.92
CA PHE A 45 1.16 7.57 17.23
C PHE A 45 2.01 7.50 15.96
N TYR A 46 1.61 6.73 14.95
CA TYR A 46 2.43 6.52 13.76
C TYR A 46 2.44 7.71 12.79
N LYS A 47 1.33 8.43 12.65
CA LYS A 47 1.17 9.45 11.61
C LYS A 47 1.20 10.89 12.10
N GLU A 48 0.74 11.15 13.33
CA GLU A 48 0.74 12.51 13.89
C GLU A 48 1.96 12.77 14.78
N LEU A 49 2.41 11.74 15.49
CA LEU A 49 3.59 11.82 16.37
C LEU A 49 4.84 11.17 15.77
N GLU A 50 4.71 10.61 14.54
CA GLU A 50 5.81 10.08 13.74
C GLU A 50 6.65 8.98 14.42
N PHE A 51 6.02 8.19 15.31
CA PHE A 51 6.68 7.01 15.85
C PHE A 51 6.87 5.97 14.74
N MET A 52 8.09 5.48 14.62
CA MET A 52 8.40 4.43 13.64
C MET A 52 7.83 3.08 14.11
N PRO A 53 6.98 2.40 13.32
CA PRO A 53 6.52 1.07 13.66
C PRO A 53 7.66 0.06 13.60
N VAL A 54 7.61 -0.95 14.48
CA VAL A 54 8.48 -2.11 14.36
C VAL A 54 8.07 -2.89 13.11
N ARG A 55 8.92 -2.87 12.08
CA ARG A 55 8.64 -3.56 10.83
C ARG A 55 8.79 -5.07 11.00
N ALA A 56 7.75 -5.80 10.62
CA ALA A 56 7.79 -7.25 10.63
C ALA A 56 8.51 -7.81 9.39
N ASN A 57 9.22 -8.94 9.54
CA ASN A 57 9.84 -9.66 8.41
C ASN A 57 8.84 -10.00 7.29
N ALA A 58 7.56 -10.14 7.63
CA ALA A 58 6.49 -10.35 6.64
C ALA A 58 6.34 -9.17 5.66
N MET A 59 6.63 -7.94 6.09
CA MET A 59 6.60 -6.77 5.19
C MET A 59 7.78 -6.82 4.23
N LEU A 60 8.98 -7.13 4.71
CA LEU A 60 10.17 -7.28 3.86
C LEU A 60 9.98 -8.38 2.82
N PHE A 61 9.42 -9.52 3.23
CA PHE A 61 9.07 -10.61 2.33
C PHE A 61 8.10 -10.16 1.22
N GLY A 62 7.02 -9.49 1.60
CA GLY A 62 6.03 -8.98 0.64
C GLY A 62 6.63 -7.98 -0.33
N THR A 63 7.37 -7.00 0.17
CA THR A 63 8.04 -5.99 -0.66
C THR A 63 9.01 -6.62 -1.66
N LEU A 64 9.81 -7.59 -1.24
CA LEU A 64 10.75 -8.30 -2.11
C LEU A 64 10.04 -9.04 -3.26
N VAL A 65 8.93 -9.71 -2.96
CA VAL A 65 8.11 -10.39 -3.99
C VAL A 65 7.54 -9.37 -4.98
N HIS A 66 6.99 -8.26 -4.48
CA HIS A 66 6.39 -7.20 -5.32
C HIS A 66 7.43 -6.54 -6.22
N GLU A 67 8.57 -6.08 -5.68
CA GLU A 67 9.63 -5.41 -6.47
C GLU A 67 10.18 -6.32 -7.57
N THR A 68 10.34 -7.62 -7.28
CA THR A 68 10.84 -8.55 -8.30
C THR A 68 9.77 -8.84 -9.38
N ILE A 69 8.50 -8.89 -9.02
CA ILE A 69 7.40 -8.99 -10.00
C ILE A 69 7.32 -7.70 -10.84
N GLU A 70 7.57 -6.53 -10.24
CA GLU A 70 7.66 -5.26 -10.95
C GLU A 70 8.75 -5.28 -12.03
N ASP A 71 9.94 -5.83 -11.74
CA ASP A 71 11.01 -5.96 -12.73
C ASP A 71 10.60 -6.82 -13.92
N ILE A 72 9.88 -7.92 -13.66
CA ILE A 72 9.29 -8.76 -14.72
C ILE A 72 8.34 -7.95 -15.58
N HIS A 73 7.43 -7.18 -14.96
CA HIS A 73 6.49 -6.35 -15.70
C HIS A 73 7.17 -5.24 -16.50
N ARG A 74 8.20 -4.63 -15.94
CA ARG A 74 9.01 -3.62 -16.63
C ARG A 74 9.67 -4.18 -17.89
N ALA A 75 10.22 -5.40 -17.81
CA ALA A 75 10.78 -6.09 -18.97
C ALA A 75 9.68 -6.36 -20.02
N ALA A 76 8.51 -6.83 -19.62
CA ALA A 76 7.37 -7.06 -20.50
C ALA A 76 6.90 -5.77 -21.19
N ILE A 77 6.75 -4.66 -20.45
CA ILE A 77 6.35 -3.36 -21.01
C ILE A 77 7.38 -2.80 -22.02
N ARG A 78 8.67 -3.11 -21.82
CA ARG A 78 9.73 -2.72 -22.77
C ARG A 78 9.84 -3.67 -23.97
N HIS A 79 8.96 -4.68 -24.07
CA HIS A 79 9.03 -5.73 -25.08
C HIS A 79 10.32 -6.55 -25.04
N GLU A 80 10.88 -6.73 -23.85
CA GLU A 80 12.08 -7.52 -23.54
C GLU A 80 11.68 -8.87 -22.94
N GLU A 81 10.66 -9.52 -23.46
CA GLU A 81 10.09 -10.76 -22.90
C GLU A 81 11.12 -11.92 -22.90
N SER A 82 12.08 -11.89 -23.83
CA SER A 82 13.19 -12.85 -23.86
C SER A 82 14.11 -12.78 -22.63
N GLU A 83 14.12 -11.63 -21.95
CA GLU A 83 14.88 -11.43 -20.71
C GLU A 83 14.16 -12.01 -19.48
N ILE A 84 12.88 -12.34 -19.58
CA ILE A 84 12.11 -12.94 -18.48
C ILE A 84 12.44 -14.42 -18.37
N THR A 85 13.64 -14.71 -17.91
CA THR A 85 14.16 -16.05 -17.66
C THR A 85 14.35 -16.29 -16.16
N HIS A 86 14.32 -17.54 -15.71
CA HIS A 86 14.57 -17.86 -14.30
C HIS A 86 15.91 -17.27 -13.82
N GLU A 87 16.96 -17.35 -14.65
CA GLU A 87 18.28 -16.79 -14.31
C GLU A 87 18.25 -15.27 -14.09
N ASN A 88 17.57 -14.52 -14.95
CA ASN A 88 17.46 -13.07 -14.79
C ASN A 88 16.53 -12.70 -13.62
N ILE A 89 15.47 -13.45 -13.40
CA ILE A 89 14.59 -13.28 -12.23
C ILE A 89 15.37 -13.47 -10.93
N GLU A 90 16.24 -14.49 -10.85
CA GLU A 90 17.11 -14.68 -9.69
C GLU A 90 18.05 -13.49 -9.49
N LYS A 91 18.67 -12.96 -10.55
CA LYS A 91 19.53 -11.76 -10.48
C LYS A 91 18.76 -10.52 -9.98
N TRP A 92 17.55 -10.28 -10.49
CA TRP A 92 16.71 -9.18 -10.05
C TRP A 92 16.31 -9.34 -8.58
N PHE A 93 15.92 -10.56 -8.20
CA PHE A 93 15.57 -10.90 -6.81
C PHE A 93 16.72 -10.63 -5.85
N ASP A 94 17.95 -11.09 -6.19
CA ASP A 94 19.14 -10.87 -5.35
C ASP A 94 19.51 -9.39 -5.23
N ALA A 95 19.38 -8.63 -6.33
CA ALA A 95 19.61 -7.20 -6.34
C ALA A 95 18.60 -6.47 -5.44
N ASN A 96 17.31 -6.78 -5.56
CA ASN A 96 16.25 -6.22 -4.73
C ASN A 96 16.44 -6.57 -3.26
N TYR A 97 16.74 -7.83 -2.94
CA TYR A 97 16.99 -8.23 -1.57
C TYR A 97 18.22 -7.53 -0.97
N SER A 98 19.30 -7.39 -1.74
CA SER A 98 20.49 -6.66 -1.30
C SER A 98 20.19 -5.18 -1.01
N SER A 99 19.36 -4.55 -1.81
CA SER A 99 18.91 -3.16 -1.61
C SER A 99 18.02 -3.04 -0.38
N LEU A 100 16.95 -3.83 -0.34
CA LEU A 100 15.95 -3.80 0.72
C LEU A 100 16.54 -4.12 2.09
N SER A 101 17.40 -5.15 2.19
CA SER A 101 17.99 -5.56 3.47
C SER A 101 18.88 -4.46 4.07
N LYS A 102 19.59 -3.70 3.22
CA LYS A 102 20.41 -2.55 3.65
C LYS A 102 19.56 -1.37 4.10
N THR A 103 18.51 -1.06 3.33
CA THR A 103 17.63 0.08 3.62
C THR A 103 16.79 -0.15 4.87
N GLU A 104 16.24 -1.36 5.01
CA GLU A 104 15.35 -1.71 6.11
C GLU A 104 16.09 -2.22 7.36
N HIS A 105 17.40 -2.42 7.28
CA HIS A 105 18.20 -3.04 8.35
C HIS A 105 17.57 -4.34 8.88
N SER A 106 16.98 -5.13 7.98
CA SER A 106 16.24 -6.34 8.30
C SER A 106 16.62 -7.46 7.31
N TYR A 107 16.58 -8.70 7.80
CA TYR A 107 17.03 -9.84 7.02
C TYR A 107 16.01 -10.97 7.07
N LEU A 108 15.78 -11.61 5.93
CA LEU A 108 14.98 -12.82 5.82
C LEU A 108 15.84 -14.05 6.06
N ALA A 109 15.29 -15.07 6.71
CA ALA A 109 15.93 -16.38 6.80
C ALA A 109 16.01 -17.04 5.41
N ALA A 110 16.99 -17.92 5.21
CA ALA A 110 17.21 -18.61 3.93
C ALA A 110 15.94 -19.31 3.40
N GLN A 111 15.16 -19.93 4.28
CA GLN A 111 13.90 -20.58 3.90
C GLN A 111 12.84 -19.57 3.40
N GLN A 112 12.83 -18.35 3.97
CA GLN A 112 11.91 -17.29 3.55
C GLN A 112 12.32 -16.72 2.17
N LEU A 113 13.64 -16.57 1.92
CA LEU A 113 14.17 -16.16 0.62
C LEU A 113 13.82 -17.18 -0.47
N GLU A 114 14.05 -18.46 -0.21
CA GLU A 114 13.68 -19.52 -1.12
C GLU A 114 12.17 -19.54 -1.42
N ALA A 115 11.35 -19.35 -0.39
CA ALA A 115 9.90 -19.29 -0.55
C ALA A 115 9.45 -18.07 -1.37
N ALA A 116 10.07 -16.89 -1.17
CA ALA A 116 9.79 -15.69 -1.92
C ALA A 116 10.17 -15.85 -3.41
N LEU A 117 11.37 -16.34 -3.69
CA LEU A 117 11.83 -16.60 -5.05
C LEU A 117 10.91 -17.59 -5.78
N LYS A 118 10.52 -18.68 -5.12
CA LYS A 118 9.57 -19.66 -5.69
C LYS A 118 8.21 -19.02 -6.04
N GLN A 119 7.74 -18.05 -5.26
CA GLN A 119 6.51 -17.32 -5.58
C GLN A 119 6.65 -16.51 -6.87
N VAL A 120 7.76 -15.80 -7.03
CA VAL A 120 8.04 -14.97 -8.20
C VAL A 120 8.21 -15.83 -9.46
N ILE A 121 9.00 -16.88 -9.39
CA ILE A 121 9.21 -17.83 -10.53
C ILE A 121 7.85 -18.44 -10.94
N ARG A 122 7.07 -18.92 -9.97
CA ARG A 122 5.73 -19.46 -10.25
C ARG A 122 4.80 -18.45 -10.90
N TYR A 123 4.87 -17.19 -10.49
CA TYR A 123 4.13 -16.13 -11.14
C TYR A 123 4.55 -15.97 -12.61
N ALA A 124 5.86 -15.89 -12.88
CA ALA A 124 6.39 -15.75 -14.22
C ALA A 124 5.97 -16.93 -15.12
N ASP A 125 6.09 -18.16 -14.63
CA ASP A 125 5.69 -19.37 -15.35
C ASP A 125 4.19 -19.37 -15.70
N ARG A 126 3.33 -18.96 -14.76
CA ARG A 126 1.89 -18.86 -14.98
C ARG A 126 1.49 -17.75 -15.95
N GLN A 127 2.31 -16.71 -16.05
CA GLN A 127 2.05 -15.54 -16.90
C GLN A 127 2.70 -15.67 -18.28
N HIS A 128 3.55 -16.67 -18.48
CA HIS A 128 4.28 -16.90 -19.74
C HIS A 128 3.34 -16.85 -20.95
N GLY A 129 3.69 -16.05 -21.95
CA GLY A 129 2.89 -15.85 -23.16
C GLY A 129 1.70 -14.88 -23.01
N ASN A 130 1.46 -14.31 -21.81
CA ASN A 130 0.33 -13.40 -21.56
C ASN A 130 0.80 -11.97 -21.18
N TRP A 131 1.96 -11.55 -21.65
CA TRP A 131 2.56 -10.26 -21.30
C TRP A 131 1.93 -9.09 -22.03
N SER A 132 1.42 -9.28 -23.24
CA SER A 132 0.88 -8.22 -24.12
C SER A 132 -0.30 -7.45 -23.52
N ALA A 133 -1.03 -8.05 -22.59
CA ALA A 133 -2.15 -7.38 -21.92
C ALA A 133 -1.71 -6.38 -20.84
N ILE A 134 -0.43 -6.36 -20.47
CA ILE A 134 0.08 -5.45 -19.45
C ILE A 134 0.22 -4.05 -20.03
N GLN A 135 -0.49 -3.08 -19.46
CA GLN A 135 -0.39 -1.68 -19.87
C GLN A 135 0.57 -0.88 -19.00
N GLN A 136 0.44 -1.03 -17.68
CA GLN A 136 1.24 -0.30 -16.70
C GLN A 136 1.45 -1.16 -15.45
N ALA A 137 2.61 -0.99 -14.81
CA ALA A 137 2.97 -1.63 -13.54
C ALA A 137 3.45 -0.57 -12.55
N GLU A 138 3.20 -0.81 -11.26
CA GLU A 138 3.61 0.06 -10.14
C GLU A 138 3.25 1.53 -10.36
N VAL A 139 1.99 1.78 -10.66
CA VAL A 139 1.50 3.11 -11.06
C VAL A 139 1.15 3.93 -9.84
N ASP A 140 1.90 5.00 -9.63
CA ASP A 140 1.53 6.02 -8.66
C ASP A 140 0.37 6.87 -9.22
N VAL A 141 -0.76 6.84 -8.53
CA VAL A 141 -1.96 7.58 -8.93
C VAL A 141 -2.39 8.49 -7.80
N SER A 142 -2.50 9.77 -8.07
CA SER A 142 -2.98 10.75 -7.10
C SER A 142 -4.13 11.59 -7.65
N LEU A 143 -5.05 11.97 -6.79
CA LEU A 143 -6.18 12.83 -7.10
C LEU A 143 -6.33 13.94 -6.07
N VAL A 144 -6.35 15.18 -6.54
CA VAL A 144 -6.50 16.35 -5.68
C VAL A 144 -7.99 16.61 -5.41
N LYS A 145 -8.39 16.48 -4.15
CA LYS A 145 -9.72 16.86 -3.63
C LYS A 145 -9.68 18.29 -3.07
N PRO A 146 -10.84 18.90 -2.73
CA PRO A 146 -10.87 20.24 -2.16
C PRO A 146 -9.99 20.42 -0.92
N ASP A 147 -9.98 19.46 0.01
CA ASP A 147 -9.31 19.57 1.31
C ASP A 147 -8.07 18.71 1.46
N TYR A 148 -7.85 17.72 0.58
CA TYR A 148 -6.76 16.74 0.69
C TYR A 148 -6.39 16.14 -0.68
N ILE A 149 -5.38 15.29 -0.68
CA ILE A 149 -4.96 14.52 -1.85
C ILE A 149 -5.18 13.04 -1.53
N ILE A 150 -5.83 12.30 -2.43
CA ILE A 150 -5.84 10.84 -2.39
C ILE A 150 -4.61 10.35 -3.14
N ASP A 151 -3.92 9.37 -2.55
CA ASP A 151 -2.77 8.72 -3.16
C ASP A 151 -2.96 7.21 -3.17
N GLY A 152 -2.44 6.57 -4.21
CA GLY A 152 -2.47 5.12 -4.35
C GLY A 152 -1.39 4.62 -5.29
N LYS A 153 -0.86 3.46 -4.98
CA LYS A 153 0.07 2.74 -5.83
C LYS A 153 -0.60 1.46 -6.30
N ILE A 154 -0.77 1.31 -7.60
CA ILE A 154 -1.45 0.18 -8.23
C ILE A 154 -0.42 -0.76 -8.80
N ASP A 155 -0.40 -2.00 -8.35
CA ASP A 155 0.64 -2.95 -8.73
C ASP A 155 0.62 -3.24 -10.24
N LEU A 156 -0.58 -3.43 -10.83
CA LEU A 156 -0.68 -3.75 -12.25
C LEU A 156 -2.01 -3.31 -12.86
N ILE A 157 -1.93 -2.69 -14.03
CA ILE A 157 -3.08 -2.37 -14.89
C ILE A 157 -2.94 -3.18 -16.18
N LYS A 158 -3.95 -4.00 -16.47
CA LYS A 158 -4.06 -4.81 -17.69
C LYS A 158 -5.26 -4.37 -18.52
N GLY A 159 -5.25 -4.66 -19.81
CA GLY A 159 -6.41 -4.49 -20.68
C GLY A 159 -6.05 -4.00 -22.07
N GLU A 160 -7.08 -3.77 -22.87
CA GLU A 160 -6.97 -3.25 -24.23
C GLU A 160 -8.00 -2.13 -24.44
N GLY A 161 -7.59 -1.09 -25.15
CA GLY A 161 -8.46 0.05 -25.46
C GLY A 161 -8.91 0.84 -24.24
N ASP A 162 -10.23 1.07 -24.15
CA ASP A 162 -10.85 1.96 -23.15
C ASP A 162 -11.23 1.23 -21.83
N THR A 163 -11.04 -0.08 -21.77
CA THR A 163 -11.33 -0.87 -20.57
C THR A 163 -10.08 -1.48 -19.99
N VAL A 164 -9.98 -1.45 -18.66
CA VAL A 164 -8.84 -2.00 -17.93
C VAL A 164 -9.27 -2.88 -16.78
N GLU A 165 -8.38 -3.76 -16.38
CA GLU A 165 -8.46 -4.55 -15.16
C GLU A 165 -7.36 -4.10 -14.21
N ILE A 166 -7.67 -4.02 -12.93
CA ILE A 166 -6.71 -3.74 -11.88
C ILE A 166 -6.32 -5.06 -11.22
N VAL A 167 -5.04 -5.25 -10.98
CA VAL A 167 -4.52 -6.39 -10.22
C VAL A 167 -3.68 -5.87 -9.06
N ASP A 168 -3.95 -6.37 -7.87
CA ASP A 168 -3.18 -6.11 -6.66
C ASP A 168 -2.61 -7.45 -6.16
N PHE A 169 -1.31 -7.51 -5.93
CA PHE A 169 -0.61 -8.72 -5.53
C PHE A 169 -0.63 -8.91 -4.01
N LYS A 170 -0.81 -10.15 -3.59
CA LYS A 170 -0.73 -10.56 -2.19
C LYS A 170 0.27 -11.71 -2.05
N SER A 171 1.36 -11.49 -1.33
CA SER A 171 2.44 -12.46 -1.13
C SER A 171 2.10 -13.58 -0.13
N GLU A 172 0.84 -13.84 0.08
CA GLU A 172 0.31 -14.90 0.94
C GLU A 172 -0.45 -15.96 0.12
N ARG A 173 -0.81 -17.09 0.75
CA ARG A 173 -1.72 -18.05 0.15
C ARG A 173 -3.13 -17.47 0.06
N LYS A 174 -3.87 -17.88 -0.98
CA LYS A 174 -5.27 -17.51 -1.12
C LYS A 174 -6.05 -17.98 0.11
N PRO A 175 -6.73 -17.08 0.82
CA PRO A 175 -7.45 -17.43 2.02
C PRO A 175 -8.74 -18.20 1.69
N ASP A 176 -9.26 -18.91 2.69
CA ASP A 176 -10.63 -19.41 2.64
C ASP A 176 -11.60 -18.20 2.57
N LEU A 177 -12.36 -18.13 1.48
CA LEU A 177 -13.20 -16.97 1.17
C LEU A 177 -14.34 -16.78 2.18
N GLU A 178 -14.83 -17.87 2.77
CA GLU A 178 -15.93 -17.80 3.75
C GLU A 178 -15.43 -17.35 5.13
N LYS A 179 -14.25 -17.84 5.55
CA LYS A 179 -13.67 -17.53 6.85
C LYS A 179 -12.96 -16.19 6.91
N SER A 180 -12.60 -15.63 5.76
CA SER A 180 -11.78 -14.41 5.65
C SER A 180 -12.55 -13.22 5.10
N ARG A 181 -13.87 -13.16 5.30
CA ARG A 181 -14.75 -12.12 4.72
C ARG A 181 -14.31 -10.71 5.07
N GLU A 182 -13.95 -10.43 6.30
CA GLU A 182 -13.49 -9.10 6.75
C GLU A 182 -12.22 -8.65 6.02
N LYS A 183 -11.24 -9.55 5.91
CA LYS A 183 -10.00 -9.29 5.20
C LYS A 183 -10.23 -9.06 3.70
N LEU A 184 -11.08 -9.87 3.09
CA LEU A 184 -11.44 -9.72 1.68
C LEU A 184 -12.22 -8.43 1.43
N GLU A 185 -13.09 -8.01 2.36
CA GLU A 185 -13.81 -6.75 2.28
C GLU A 185 -12.85 -5.56 2.37
N GLN A 186 -11.84 -5.63 3.24
CA GLN A 186 -10.80 -4.61 3.33
C GLN A 186 -10.02 -4.49 2.00
N TYR A 187 -9.63 -5.61 1.40
CA TYR A 187 -8.99 -5.61 0.09
C TYR A 187 -9.90 -5.11 -1.03
N ARG A 188 -11.18 -5.46 -0.99
CA ARG A 188 -12.17 -4.94 -1.94
C ARG A 188 -12.28 -3.41 -1.84
N ARG A 189 -12.30 -2.85 -0.64
CA ARG A 189 -12.30 -1.40 -0.42
C ARG A 189 -11.04 -0.75 -1.00
N GLN A 190 -9.86 -1.35 -0.84
CA GLN A 190 -8.62 -0.90 -1.48
C GLN A 190 -8.77 -0.84 -3.00
N LEU A 191 -9.23 -1.93 -3.60
CA LEU A 191 -9.43 -2.01 -5.05
C LEU A 191 -10.49 -1.02 -5.56
N ASN A 192 -11.55 -0.76 -4.79
CA ASN A 192 -12.53 0.27 -5.13
C ASN A 192 -11.91 1.67 -5.21
N ILE A 193 -11.00 2.01 -4.27
CA ILE A 193 -10.27 3.28 -4.33
C ILE A 193 -9.37 3.34 -5.56
N TYR A 194 -8.68 2.25 -5.87
CA TYR A 194 -7.82 2.17 -7.06
C TYR A 194 -8.64 2.31 -8.35
N ALA A 195 -9.80 1.65 -8.42
CA ALA A 195 -10.69 1.78 -9.57
C ALA A 195 -11.17 3.22 -9.75
N TYR A 196 -11.58 3.89 -8.66
CA TYR A 196 -11.93 5.29 -8.68
C TYR A 196 -10.79 6.17 -9.20
N LEU A 197 -9.58 5.99 -8.66
CA LEU A 197 -8.41 6.77 -9.08
C LEU A 197 -8.07 6.58 -10.56
N VAL A 198 -8.11 5.34 -11.06
CA VAL A 198 -7.84 5.03 -12.48
C VAL A 198 -8.86 5.71 -13.38
N GLU A 199 -10.15 5.59 -13.07
CA GLU A 199 -11.21 6.19 -13.88
C GLU A 199 -11.11 7.72 -13.91
N GLU A 200 -10.92 8.36 -12.77
CA GLU A 200 -10.80 9.83 -12.67
C GLU A 200 -9.56 10.38 -13.37
N ARG A 201 -8.44 9.64 -13.35
CA ARG A 201 -7.16 10.08 -13.92
C ARG A 201 -7.01 9.79 -15.39
N THR A 202 -7.55 8.68 -15.86
CA THR A 202 -7.30 8.18 -17.22
C THR A 202 -8.52 8.23 -18.13
N GLY A 203 -9.72 8.36 -17.58
CA GLY A 203 -10.98 8.24 -18.30
C GLY A 203 -11.31 6.82 -18.74
N LYS A 204 -10.41 5.85 -18.52
CA LYS A 204 -10.63 4.44 -18.85
C LYS A 204 -11.59 3.81 -17.84
N LYS A 205 -12.43 2.87 -18.30
CA LYS A 205 -13.35 2.15 -17.42
C LYS A 205 -12.70 0.92 -16.83
N VAL A 206 -12.85 0.75 -15.53
CA VAL A 206 -12.42 -0.47 -14.84
C VAL A 206 -13.50 -1.54 -15.01
N SER A 207 -13.16 -2.67 -15.62
CA SER A 207 -14.07 -3.78 -15.85
C SER A 207 -14.06 -4.81 -14.72
N ARG A 208 -12.89 -5.09 -14.16
CA ARG A 208 -12.65 -6.07 -13.09
C ARG A 208 -11.55 -5.61 -12.15
N MET A 209 -11.65 -6.05 -10.91
CA MET A 209 -10.66 -5.82 -9.87
C MET A 209 -10.20 -7.18 -9.32
N ASN A 210 -8.92 -7.45 -9.38
CA ASN A 210 -8.36 -8.75 -9.07
C ASN A 210 -7.36 -8.67 -7.92
N LEU A 211 -7.44 -9.63 -6.99
CA LEU A 211 -6.35 -9.96 -6.09
C LEU A 211 -5.61 -11.16 -6.65
N TYR A 212 -4.31 -11.07 -6.78
CA TYR A 212 -3.47 -12.18 -7.19
C TYR A 212 -2.61 -12.66 -6.01
N TYR A 213 -2.86 -13.88 -5.56
CA TYR A 213 -2.15 -14.50 -4.44
C TYR A 213 -0.93 -15.28 -4.94
N THR A 214 0.26 -14.69 -4.84
CA THR A 214 1.50 -15.32 -5.35
C THR A 214 1.89 -16.54 -4.53
N GLY A 215 1.48 -16.60 -3.26
CA GLY A 215 1.69 -17.76 -2.38
C GLY A 215 0.78 -18.97 -2.68
N GLU A 216 -0.18 -18.86 -3.61
CA GLU A 216 -1.04 -19.99 -3.99
C GLU A 216 -0.29 -20.96 -4.91
N GLU A 217 -0.10 -22.20 -4.44
CA GLU A 217 0.72 -23.18 -5.12
C GLU A 217 -0.08 -24.01 -6.14
N ASN A 218 -1.24 -24.53 -5.73
CA ASN A 218 -1.94 -25.58 -6.44
C ASN A 218 -3.31 -25.15 -7.01
N GLY A 219 -3.81 -23.99 -6.58
CA GLY A 219 -5.13 -23.51 -6.96
C GLY A 219 -5.09 -22.35 -7.95
N VAL A 220 -6.29 -21.83 -8.24
CA VAL A 220 -6.44 -20.58 -8.98
C VAL A 220 -6.03 -19.42 -8.07
N PRO A 221 -4.94 -18.68 -8.39
CA PRO A 221 -4.39 -17.67 -7.51
C PRO A 221 -5.21 -16.37 -7.45
N ILE A 222 -6.25 -16.25 -8.24
CA ILE A 222 -7.01 -15.03 -8.43
C ILE A 222 -8.31 -15.06 -7.64
N VAL A 223 -8.64 -13.92 -7.02
CA VAL A 223 -9.98 -13.58 -6.53
C VAL A 223 -10.42 -12.32 -7.26
N THR A 224 -11.55 -12.43 -7.98
CA THR A 224 -12.07 -11.32 -8.79
C THR A 224 -13.26 -10.67 -8.08
N PHE A 225 -13.25 -9.35 -8.02
CA PHE A 225 -14.38 -8.54 -7.60
C PHE A 225 -14.98 -7.82 -8.81
N PRO A 226 -16.31 -7.89 -9.00
CA PRO A 226 -16.95 -7.15 -10.07
C PRO A 226 -16.89 -5.65 -9.79
N TYR A 227 -16.73 -4.87 -10.83
CA TYR A 227 -16.90 -3.43 -10.74
C TYR A 227 -18.38 -3.10 -10.44
N THR A 228 -18.60 -2.29 -9.42
CA THR A 228 -19.94 -1.81 -9.06
C THR A 228 -19.83 -0.34 -8.64
N LYS A 229 -20.37 0.55 -9.45
CA LYS A 229 -20.32 2.00 -9.21
C LYS A 229 -20.80 2.37 -7.81
N THR A 230 -21.91 1.79 -7.37
CA THR A 230 -22.48 2.04 -6.03
C THR A 230 -21.52 1.64 -4.90
N ALA A 231 -20.78 0.52 -5.06
CA ALA A 231 -19.80 0.08 -4.06
C ALA A 231 -18.60 1.02 -4.01
N ILE A 232 -18.15 1.50 -5.18
CA ILE A 232 -17.07 2.47 -5.29
C ILE A 232 -17.47 3.80 -4.63
N ASP A 233 -18.63 4.33 -4.98
CA ASP A 233 -19.15 5.58 -4.41
C ASP A 233 -19.30 5.47 -2.88
N GLY A 234 -19.81 4.35 -2.38
CA GLY A 234 -19.91 4.09 -0.95
C GLY A 234 -18.56 4.01 -0.26
N THR A 235 -17.57 3.39 -0.92
CA THR A 235 -16.20 3.33 -0.40
C THR A 235 -15.55 4.70 -0.37
N MET A 236 -15.76 5.51 -1.41
CA MET A 236 -15.27 6.89 -1.46
C MET A 236 -15.89 7.77 -0.39
N ALA A 237 -17.21 7.66 -0.16
CA ALA A 237 -17.88 8.41 0.91
C ALA A 237 -17.32 8.04 2.30
N ALA A 238 -17.06 6.75 2.55
CA ALA A 238 -16.43 6.31 3.81
C ALA A 238 -14.98 6.80 3.92
N PHE A 239 -14.24 6.84 2.83
CA PHE A 239 -12.89 7.41 2.78
C PHE A 239 -12.91 8.90 3.15
N ASP A 240 -13.79 9.67 2.51
CA ASP A 240 -13.96 11.10 2.77
C ASP A 240 -14.31 11.36 4.26
N ASP A 241 -15.24 10.59 4.84
CA ASP A 241 -15.60 10.70 6.26
C ASP A 241 -14.42 10.45 7.18
N THR A 242 -13.67 9.34 6.93
CA THR A 242 -12.48 9.01 7.71
C THR A 242 -11.43 10.12 7.62
N VAL A 243 -11.17 10.67 6.44
CA VAL A 243 -10.24 11.81 6.28
C VAL A 243 -10.71 13.02 7.07
N GLN A 244 -12.00 13.37 7.01
CA GLN A 244 -12.53 14.49 7.77
C GLN A 244 -12.38 14.28 9.29
N ARG A 245 -12.55 13.08 9.80
CA ARG A 245 -12.32 12.75 11.21
C ARG A 245 -10.85 12.91 11.58
N ILE A 246 -9.93 12.44 10.73
CA ILE A 246 -8.47 12.62 10.93
C ILE A 246 -8.10 14.11 10.94
N LEU A 247 -8.63 14.90 10.00
CA LEU A 247 -8.34 16.34 9.92
C LEU A 247 -8.86 17.08 11.16
N LYS A 248 -9.99 16.63 11.74
CA LYS A 248 -10.55 17.16 13.00
C LYS A 248 -9.84 16.61 14.25
N LYS A 249 -8.78 15.80 14.10
CA LYS A 249 -8.05 15.17 15.22
C LYS A 249 -8.91 14.28 16.12
N ASP A 250 -9.93 13.62 15.55
CA ASP A 250 -10.75 12.64 16.26
C ASP A 250 -9.98 11.32 16.40
N PHE A 251 -9.28 11.14 17.53
CA PHE A 251 -8.51 9.95 17.84
C PHE A 251 -9.06 9.20 19.05
N HIS A 252 -10.38 9.20 19.22
CA HIS A 252 -11.01 8.61 20.42
C HIS A 252 -11.31 7.13 20.31
N HIS A 253 -11.48 6.58 19.11
CA HIS A 253 -11.77 5.17 18.96
C HIS A 253 -10.49 4.31 19.02
N CYS A 254 -10.62 3.16 19.67
CA CYS A 254 -9.57 2.15 19.80
C CYS A 254 -10.02 0.85 19.15
N ALA A 255 -9.05 0.00 18.82
CA ALA A 255 -9.36 -1.37 18.43
C ALA A 255 -10.05 -2.09 19.60
N ASN A 256 -11.19 -2.74 19.34
CA ASN A 256 -11.86 -3.60 20.29
C ASN A 256 -11.44 -5.08 20.14
N ASP A 257 -10.31 -5.34 19.51
CA ASP A 257 -9.76 -6.67 19.25
C ASP A 257 -8.49 -6.88 20.07
N GLU A 258 -8.55 -7.84 20.99
CA GLU A 258 -7.39 -8.24 21.80
C GLU A 258 -6.18 -8.66 20.96
N LYS A 259 -6.38 -9.28 19.79
CA LYS A 259 -5.29 -9.73 18.92
C LYS A 259 -4.50 -8.55 18.36
N ILE A 260 -5.23 -7.48 17.98
CA ILE A 260 -4.61 -6.23 17.51
C ILE A 260 -3.83 -5.59 18.65
N CYS A 261 -4.44 -5.47 19.83
CA CYS A 261 -3.82 -4.86 20.99
C CYS A 261 -2.58 -5.62 21.50
N LYS A 262 -2.62 -6.96 21.52
CA LYS A 262 -1.48 -7.80 21.93
C LYS A 262 -0.24 -7.60 21.04
N ASN A 263 -0.45 -7.34 19.78
CA ASN A 263 0.61 -7.15 18.78
C ASN A 263 0.95 -5.67 18.51
N CYS A 264 0.34 -4.75 19.24
CA CYS A 264 0.57 -3.32 19.08
C CYS A 264 1.87 -2.88 19.77
N ASP A 265 2.67 -2.07 19.08
CA ASP A 265 3.93 -1.51 19.64
C ASP A 265 3.66 -0.65 20.90
N PHE A 266 2.45 -0.07 20.98
CA PHE A 266 2.04 0.81 22.08
C PHE A 266 1.27 0.11 23.20
N LYS A 267 1.19 -1.22 23.21
CA LYS A 267 0.39 -1.99 24.19
C LYS A 267 0.65 -1.65 25.66
N TYR A 268 1.89 -1.25 25.99
CA TYR A 268 2.28 -0.86 27.35
C TYR A 268 1.96 0.59 27.70
N PHE A 269 1.73 1.45 26.70
CA PHE A 269 1.43 2.86 26.86
C PHE A 269 -0.06 3.15 26.66
N CYS A 270 -0.75 2.29 25.94
CA CYS A 270 -2.17 2.42 25.66
C CYS A 270 -2.97 2.00 26.90
N ARG A 271 -3.67 2.98 27.51
CA ARG A 271 -4.57 2.76 28.66
C ARG A 271 -6.02 2.54 28.24
N SER A 272 -6.28 2.15 27.00
CA SER A 272 -7.63 1.76 26.59
C SER A 272 -8.02 0.51 27.37
N LYS A 273 -9.04 0.63 28.19
CA LYS A 273 -9.63 -0.47 28.94
C LYS A 273 -10.50 -1.33 28.03
#